data_45c9ebe92529a302b9b835006a5f3aef
#
_entry.id   45c9ebe92529a302b9b835006a5f3aef
#
_cell.length_a   1.000
_cell.length_b   1.000
_cell.length_c   1.000
_cell.angle_alpha   90.00
_cell.angle_beta   90.00
_cell.angle_gamma   90.00
#
_symmetry.space_group_name_H-M   'P 1'
#
loop_
_entity.id
_entity.type
_entity.pdbx_description
1 polymer ?
#
loop_
_entity_poly.entity_id
_entity_poly.type
_entity_poly.pdbx_seq_one_letter_code
_entity_poly.pdbx_strand_id
1 'polypeptide(L)'
;MLLAFDMTAQAFAERSRREFTANVSHELKTPLQGIIGSAELIENGLVKQEDLPRFVGHIRREAQRLVALIGDIIRLSQLDEGDPLPWERVDVSALCRDIAADLRDKSEKSGTAITVEGPEIPVEGVRRLLYETVYNLCDNAIQYNVPGGSVRVTVTDRGDSAAISVADTGIGIAPEHQSRVFERFYRVDKSHSKASGGTGLGLSIVKHAVAYHHGTLDLESQPGRGTTITVTIPKKKP
;
A
#
# COMPACT_ATOMS: atom_id res chain seq x y z
N MET A 1 -41.00 21.09 17.92
CA MET A 1 -39.76 20.42 18.35
C MET A 1 -38.97 20.06 17.10
N LEU A 2 -37.95 20.87 16.74
CA LEU A 2 -37.09 20.61 15.58
C LEU A 2 -36.05 19.58 16.01
N LEU A 3 -36.10 18.37 15.45
CA LEU A 3 -35.04 17.38 15.53
C LEU A 3 -33.97 17.75 14.51
N ALA A 4 -32.88 18.39 14.92
CA ALA A 4 -31.70 18.58 14.13
C ALA A 4 -30.91 17.26 14.12
N PHE A 5 -30.99 16.50 13.04
CA PHE A 5 -30.08 15.37 12.82
C PHE A 5 -28.71 15.91 12.40
N ASP A 6 -27.67 15.48 13.09
CA ASP A 6 -26.29 15.76 12.68
C ASP A 6 -25.98 14.92 11.42
N MET A 7 -26.14 15.56 10.24
CA MET A 7 -25.88 14.94 8.92
C MET A 7 -24.41 15.03 8.51
N THR A 8 -23.54 15.57 9.38
CA THR A 8 -22.13 15.84 9.03
C THR A 8 -21.35 14.57 8.70
N ALA A 9 -21.52 13.51 9.49
CA ALA A 9 -20.86 12.23 9.25
C ALA A 9 -21.35 11.55 7.97
N GLN A 10 -22.68 11.62 7.71
CA GLN A 10 -23.27 11.02 6.51
C GLN A 10 -22.88 11.79 5.25
N ALA A 11 -22.87 13.11 5.28
CA ALA A 11 -22.43 13.96 4.18
C ALA A 11 -20.93 13.75 3.86
N PHE A 12 -20.10 13.59 4.91
CA PHE A 12 -18.68 13.27 4.75
C PHE A 12 -18.48 11.90 4.12
N ALA A 13 -19.20 10.87 4.56
CA ALA A 13 -19.13 9.52 3.99
C ALA A 13 -19.57 9.48 2.51
N GLU A 14 -20.68 10.18 2.17
CA GLU A 14 -21.12 10.30 0.77
C GLU A 14 -20.12 11.03 -0.11
N ARG A 15 -19.54 12.13 0.39
CA ARG A 15 -18.50 12.86 -0.33
C ARG A 15 -17.28 11.99 -0.58
N SER A 16 -16.77 11.30 0.43
CA SER A 16 -15.64 10.38 0.33
C SER A 16 -15.91 9.26 -0.68
N ARG A 17 -17.12 8.70 -0.70
CA ARG A 17 -17.54 7.68 -1.67
C ARG A 17 -17.59 8.21 -3.10
N ARG A 18 -18.09 9.44 -3.32
CA ARG A 18 -18.12 10.07 -4.65
C ARG A 18 -16.70 10.35 -5.15
N GLU A 19 -15.85 10.91 -4.30
CA GLU A 19 -14.44 11.17 -4.60
C GLU A 19 -13.68 9.86 -4.93
N PHE A 20 -13.95 8.79 -4.17
CA PHE A 20 -13.38 7.47 -4.44
C PHE A 20 -13.78 6.95 -5.83
N THR A 21 -15.08 6.97 -6.18
CA THR A 21 -15.57 6.50 -7.49
C THR A 21 -15.00 7.32 -8.64
N ALA A 22 -14.89 8.64 -8.49
CA ALA A 22 -14.30 9.51 -9.50
C ALA A 22 -12.80 9.20 -9.70
N ASN A 23 -12.05 9.03 -8.59
CA ASN A 23 -10.64 8.70 -8.63
C ASN A 23 -10.39 7.30 -9.23
N VAL A 24 -11.20 6.29 -8.89
CA VAL A 24 -11.16 4.95 -9.52
C VAL A 24 -11.30 5.07 -11.03
N SER A 25 -12.33 5.80 -11.50
CA SER A 25 -12.58 5.96 -12.94
C SER A 25 -11.39 6.62 -13.64
N HIS A 26 -10.79 7.63 -13.03
CA HIS A 26 -9.63 8.34 -13.57
C HIS A 26 -8.38 7.45 -13.61
N GLU A 27 -8.09 6.74 -12.50
CA GLU A 27 -6.89 5.89 -12.38
C GLU A 27 -6.96 4.62 -13.25
N LEU A 28 -8.18 4.14 -13.59
CA LEU A 28 -8.38 3.06 -14.57
C LEU A 28 -8.24 3.56 -16.02
N LYS A 29 -8.76 4.76 -16.33
CA LYS A 29 -8.78 5.30 -17.69
C LYS A 29 -7.37 5.57 -18.23
N THR A 30 -6.47 6.08 -17.39
CA THR A 30 -5.11 6.47 -17.81
C THR A 30 -4.29 5.30 -18.36
N PRO A 31 -4.08 4.18 -17.63
CA PRO A 31 -3.36 3.02 -18.14
C PRO A 31 -4.07 2.37 -19.34
N LEU A 32 -5.40 2.35 -19.35
CA LEU A 32 -6.16 1.80 -20.48
C LEU A 32 -5.93 2.60 -21.76
N GLN A 33 -5.89 3.92 -21.67
CA GLN A 33 -5.56 4.78 -22.81
C GLN A 33 -4.12 4.57 -23.29
N GLY A 34 -3.16 4.34 -22.38
CA GLY A 34 -1.78 3.99 -22.73
C GLY A 34 -1.66 2.67 -23.50
N ILE A 35 -2.45 1.66 -23.08
CA ILE A 35 -2.53 0.35 -23.76
C ILE A 35 -3.11 0.54 -25.17
N ILE A 36 -4.29 1.17 -25.29
CA ILE A 36 -4.99 1.37 -26.56
C ILE A 36 -4.11 2.18 -27.51
N GLY A 37 -3.59 3.34 -27.09
CA GLY A 37 -2.77 4.17 -27.96
C GLY A 37 -1.47 3.47 -28.42
N SER A 38 -0.85 2.66 -27.57
CA SER A 38 0.34 1.87 -27.97
C SER A 38 -0.03 0.77 -28.98
N ALA A 39 -1.20 0.11 -28.81
CA ALA A 39 -1.68 -0.90 -29.73
C ALA A 39 -2.03 -0.29 -31.10
N GLU A 40 -2.76 0.84 -31.13
CA GLU A 40 -3.12 1.55 -32.36
C GLU A 40 -1.87 2.01 -33.15
N LEU A 41 -0.82 2.49 -32.48
CA LEU A 41 0.43 2.87 -33.14
C LEU A 41 1.12 1.66 -33.80
N ILE A 42 1.06 0.49 -33.15
CA ILE A 42 1.62 -0.76 -33.71
C ILE A 42 0.77 -1.22 -34.89
N GLU A 43 -0.55 -1.28 -34.77
CA GLU A 43 -1.48 -1.73 -35.80
C GLU A 43 -1.40 -0.88 -37.08
N ASN A 44 -1.24 0.44 -36.94
CA ASN A 44 -1.12 1.36 -38.06
C ASN A 44 0.29 1.41 -38.67
N GLY A 45 1.23 0.58 -38.20
CA GLY A 45 2.59 0.54 -38.71
C GLY A 45 3.42 1.80 -38.44
N LEU A 46 3.00 2.61 -37.44
CA LEU A 46 3.67 3.85 -37.05
C LEU A 46 4.87 3.62 -36.10
N VAL A 47 5.05 2.37 -35.64
CA VAL A 47 6.17 1.96 -34.78
C VAL A 47 7.21 1.25 -35.62
N LYS A 48 8.47 1.71 -35.53
CA LYS A 48 9.58 1.03 -36.19
C LYS A 48 9.81 -0.36 -35.57
N GLN A 49 10.30 -1.31 -36.38
CA GLN A 49 10.55 -2.69 -35.95
C GLN A 49 11.44 -2.77 -34.70
N GLU A 50 12.44 -1.92 -34.61
CA GLU A 50 13.38 -1.80 -33.48
C GLU A 50 12.71 -1.33 -32.17
N ASP A 51 11.61 -0.57 -32.24
CA ASP A 51 10.87 -0.02 -31.10
C ASP A 51 9.73 -0.94 -30.62
N LEU A 52 9.32 -1.94 -31.41
CA LEU A 52 8.22 -2.86 -31.07
C LEU A 52 8.34 -3.46 -29.65
N PRO A 53 9.51 -3.98 -29.21
CA PRO A 53 9.65 -4.54 -27.86
C PRO A 53 9.37 -3.52 -26.76
N ARG A 54 9.70 -2.24 -26.98
CA ARG A 54 9.45 -1.14 -26.06
C ARG A 54 7.95 -0.88 -25.89
N PHE A 55 7.20 -0.82 -27.01
CA PHE A 55 5.76 -0.61 -27.01
C PHE A 55 4.99 -1.78 -26.40
N VAL A 56 5.34 -3.02 -26.76
CA VAL A 56 4.77 -4.24 -26.17
C VAL A 56 5.08 -4.29 -24.65
N GLY A 57 6.31 -3.93 -24.28
CA GLY A 57 6.70 -3.81 -22.86
C GLY A 57 5.89 -2.75 -22.11
N HIS A 58 5.54 -1.63 -22.77
CA HIS A 58 4.68 -0.60 -22.19
C HIS A 58 3.25 -1.13 -21.97
N ILE A 59 2.64 -1.74 -22.97
CA ILE A 59 1.32 -2.38 -22.88
C ILE A 59 1.28 -3.37 -21.70
N ARG A 60 2.29 -4.24 -21.59
CA ARG A 60 2.36 -5.22 -20.51
C ARG A 60 2.42 -4.56 -19.12
N ARG A 61 3.25 -3.52 -18.94
CA ARG A 61 3.35 -2.81 -17.66
C ARG A 61 2.02 -2.13 -17.27
N GLU A 62 1.37 -1.46 -18.22
CA GLU A 62 0.09 -0.80 -17.94
C GLU A 62 -1.02 -1.82 -17.65
N ALA A 63 -1.04 -2.97 -18.32
CA ALA A 63 -1.97 -4.06 -18.01
C ALA A 63 -1.72 -4.65 -16.61
N GLN A 64 -0.47 -4.88 -16.22
CA GLN A 64 -0.11 -5.34 -14.87
C GLN A 64 -0.53 -4.33 -13.79
N ARG A 65 -0.35 -3.04 -14.06
CA ARG A 65 -0.80 -1.96 -13.18
C ARG A 65 -2.32 -1.94 -13.02
N LEU A 66 -3.08 -2.14 -14.08
CA LEU A 66 -4.55 -2.26 -14.04
C LEU A 66 -5.00 -3.43 -13.17
N VAL A 67 -4.38 -4.60 -13.34
CA VAL A 67 -4.70 -5.79 -12.53
C VAL A 67 -4.44 -5.52 -11.03
N ALA A 68 -3.31 -4.90 -10.69
CA ALA A 68 -3.00 -4.53 -9.31
C ALA A 68 -4.03 -3.54 -8.75
N LEU A 69 -4.39 -2.49 -9.51
CA LEU A 69 -5.36 -1.49 -9.10
C LEU A 69 -6.75 -2.09 -8.86
N ILE A 70 -7.22 -2.96 -9.76
CA ILE A 70 -8.50 -3.68 -9.59
C ILE A 70 -8.46 -4.53 -8.31
N GLY A 71 -7.37 -5.25 -8.08
CA GLY A 71 -7.17 -6.03 -6.85
C GLY A 71 -7.27 -5.17 -5.59
N ASP A 72 -6.63 -4.01 -5.58
CA ASP A 72 -6.66 -3.08 -4.44
C ASP A 72 -8.07 -2.51 -4.20
N ILE A 73 -8.82 -2.18 -5.28
CA ILE A 73 -10.20 -1.70 -5.19
C ILE A 73 -11.11 -2.77 -4.58
N ILE A 74 -11.02 -4.02 -5.04
CA ILE A 74 -11.82 -5.14 -4.50
C ILE A 74 -11.52 -5.34 -3.01
N ARG A 75 -10.24 -5.28 -2.62
CA ARG A 75 -9.82 -5.39 -1.20
C ARG A 75 -10.41 -4.29 -0.34
N LEU A 76 -10.34 -3.05 -0.80
CA LEU A 76 -10.93 -1.92 -0.06
C LEU A 76 -12.45 -2.06 0.06
N SER A 77 -13.14 -2.50 -1.01
CA SER A 77 -14.59 -2.74 -0.97
C SER A 77 -14.95 -3.80 0.09
N GLN A 78 -14.22 -4.93 0.13
CA GLN A 78 -14.43 -5.98 1.13
C GLN A 78 -14.21 -5.48 2.57
N LEU A 79 -13.22 -4.62 2.79
CA LEU A 79 -12.95 -4.04 4.11
C LEU A 79 -14.01 -3.01 4.51
N ASP A 80 -14.56 -2.24 3.56
CA ASP A 80 -15.62 -1.26 3.80
C ASP A 80 -16.98 -1.91 4.09
N GLU A 81 -17.27 -3.06 3.48
CA GLU A 81 -18.52 -3.81 3.67
C GLU A 81 -18.59 -4.52 5.03
N GLY A 82 -17.45 -4.68 5.70
CA GLY A 82 -17.38 -5.25 7.04
C GLY A 82 -17.71 -6.73 7.11
N ASP A 83 -17.57 -7.45 6.00
CA ASP A 83 -17.77 -8.91 5.96
C ASP A 83 -16.90 -9.61 7.00
N PRO A 84 -17.44 -10.58 7.74
CA PRO A 84 -16.68 -11.32 8.73
C PRO A 84 -15.60 -12.16 8.05
N LEU A 85 -14.33 -11.77 8.26
CA LEU A 85 -13.19 -12.52 7.77
C LEU A 85 -12.73 -13.55 8.82
N PRO A 86 -12.14 -14.67 8.40
CA PRO A 86 -11.68 -15.71 9.31
C PRO A 86 -10.50 -15.22 10.16
N TRP A 87 -10.69 -15.21 11.48
CA TRP A 87 -9.63 -14.94 12.44
C TRP A 87 -8.91 -16.22 12.79
N GLU A 88 -7.59 -16.16 12.86
CA GLU A 88 -6.73 -17.27 13.23
C GLU A 88 -5.55 -16.80 14.08
N ARG A 89 -4.86 -17.73 14.70
CA ARG A 89 -3.63 -17.43 15.44
C ARG A 89 -2.47 -17.27 14.46
N VAL A 90 -1.88 -16.09 14.40
CA VAL A 90 -0.79 -15.71 13.49
C VAL A 90 0.45 -15.32 14.29
N ASP A 91 1.58 -15.96 14.03
CA ASP A 91 2.88 -15.46 14.48
C ASP A 91 3.33 -14.32 13.56
N VAL A 92 3.30 -13.09 14.09
CA VAL A 92 3.63 -11.89 13.30
C VAL A 92 5.10 -11.83 12.90
N SER A 93 6.00 -12.41 13.69
CA SER A 93 7.43 -12.46 13.35
C SER A 93 7.73 -13.43 12.22
N ALA A 94 7.09 -14.60 12.22
CA ALA A 94 7.17 -15.55 11.11
C ALA A 94 6.59 -14.91 9.84
N LEU A 95 5.43 -14.26 9.94
CA LEU A 95 4.80 -13.53 8.84
C LEU A 95 5.73 -12.46 8.23
N CYS A 96 6.41 -11.67 9.06
CA CYS A 96 7.37 -10.66 8.60
C CYS A 96 8.57 -11.30 7.87
N ARG A 97 9.05 -12.46 8.35
CA ARG A 97 10.14 -13.19 7.67
C ARG A 97 9.71 -13.73 6.31
N ASP A 98 8.50 -14.28 6.21
CA ASP A 98 7.92 -14.75 4.95
C ASP A 98 7.87 -13.59 3.93
N ILE A 99 7.35 -12.43 4.35
CA ILE A 99 7.25 -11.23 3.51
C ILE A 99 8.63 -10.71 3.07
N ALA A 100 9.61 -10.70 3.97
CA ALA A 100 10.98 -10.31 3.61
C ALA A 100 11.59 -11.27 2.57
N ALA A 101 11.27 -12.57 2.64
CA ALA A 101 11.67 -13.55 1.65
C ALA A 101 10.98 -13.31 0.29
N ASP A 102 9.68 -13.01 0.27
CA ASP A 102 8.92 -12.72 -0.95
C ASP A 102 9.39 -11.42 -1.64
N LEU A 103 9.86 -10.45 -0.86
CA LEU A 103 10.37 -9.17 -1.37
C LEU A 103 11.87 -9.19 -1.71
N ARG A 104 12.57 -10.31 -1.53
CA ARG A 104 14.02 -10.43 -1.72
C ARG A 104 14.45 -9.98 -3.13
N ASP A 105 13.84 -10.50 -4.17
CA ASP A 105 14.19 -10.17 -5.56
C ASP A 105 14.02 -8.67 -5.86
N LYS A 106 12.97 -8.05 -5.29
CA LYS A 106 12.71 -6.61 -5.43
C LYS A 106 13.74 -5.79 -4.67
N SER A 107 14.06 -6.21 -3.47
CA SER A 107 15.06 -5.61 -2.58
C SER A 107 16.46 -5.65 -3.22
N GLU A 108 16.89 -6.80 -3.74
CA GLU A 108 18.17 -6.96 -4.44
C GLU A 108 18.25 -6.09 -5.69
N LYS A 109 17.20 -6.05 -6.52
CA LYS A 109 17.15 -5.21 -7.72
C LYS A 109 17.23 -3.72 -7.43
N SER A 110 16.69 -3.28 -6.29
CA SER A 110 16.76 -1.88 -5.85
C SER A 110 18.06 -1.55 -5.09
N GLY A 111 18.88 -2.54 -4.77
CA GLY A 111 20.07 -2.38 -3.93
C GLY A 111 19.75 -2.01 -2.48
N THR A 112 18.58 -2.42 -1.97
CA THR A 112 18.10 -2.11 -0.62
C THR A 112 18.18 -3.37 0.24
N ALA A 113 18.82 -3.32 1.41
CA ALA A 113 18.84 -4.44 2.35
C ALA A 113 17.56 -4.49 3.17
N ILE A 114 16.96 -5.69 3.34
CA ILE A 114 15.81 -5.88 4.24
C ILE A 114 16.19 -6.83 5.37
N THR A 115 15.88 -6.45 6.62
CA THR A 115 16.12 -7.25 7.83
C THR A 115 14.88 -7.34 8.68
N VAL A 116 14.69 -8.47 9.38
CA VAL A 116 13.57 -8.72 10.29
C VAL A 116 14.13 -9.14 11.65
N GLU A 117 13.70 -8.43 12.69
CA GLU A 117 14.15 -8.66 14.06
C GLU A 117 12.95 -8.72 15.01
N GLY A 118 13.08 -9.48 16.09
CA GLY A 118 12.08 -9.58 17.16
C GLY A 118 11.69 -11.01 17.51
N PRO A 119 11.05 -11.17 18.69
CA PRO A 119 10.58 -12.47 19.18
C PRO A 119 9.35 -12.97 18.42
N GLU A 120 9.05 -14.24 18.56
CA GLU A 120 7.79 -14.82 18.09
C GLU A 120 6.64 -14.31 18.95
N ILE A 121 5.68 -13.64 18.32
CA ILE A 121 4.52 -13.05 18.99
C ILE A 121 3.26 -13.50 18.28
N PRO A 122 2.48 -14.41 18.88
CA PRO A 122 1.19 -14.80 18.33
C PRO A 122 0.15 -13.72 18.59
N VAL A 123 -0.62 -13.39 17.55
CA VAL A 123 -1.81 -12.55 17.63
C VAL A 123 -3.01 -13.28 17.05
N GLU A 124 -4.20 -13.01 17.54
CA GLU A 124 -5.43 -13.39 16.84
C GLU A 124 -5.71 -12.34 15.77
N GLY A 125 -5.84 -12.76 14.53
CA GLY A 125 -6.04 -11.82 13.42
C GLY A 125 -6.36 -12.52 12.11
N VAL A 126 -6.68 -11.73 11.11
CA VAL A 126 -6.89 -12.18 9.74
C VAL A 126 -5.52 -12.21 9.05
N ARG A 127 -4.91 -13.40 8.91
CA ARG A 127 -3.56 -13.58 8.35
C ARG A 127 -3.35 -12.82 7.05
N ARG A 128 -4.33 -12.88 6.15
CA ARG A 128 -4.26 -12.19 4.86
C ARG A 128 -4.12 -10.67 5.04
N LEU A 129 -4.90 -10.05 5.91
CA LEU A 129 -4.85 -8.59 6.14
C LEU A 129 -3.54 -8.17 6.83
N LEU A 130 -3.05 -8.99 7.78
CA LEU A 130 -1.76 -8.76 8.42
C LEU A 130 -0.62 -8.88 7.41
N TYR A 131 -0.66 -9.89 6.52
CA TYR A 131 0.30 -10.03 5.43
C TYR A 131 0.28 -8.81 4.50
N GLU A 132 -0.89 -8.41 4.00
CA GLU A 132 -1.06 -7.25 3.11
C GLU A 132 -0.57 -5.94 3.78
N THR A 133 -0.82 -5.80 5.09
CA THR A 133 -0.34 -4.65 5.88
C THR A 133 1.18 -4.56 5.85
N VAL A 134 1.87 -5.61 6.29
CA VAL A 134 3.34 -5.60 6.37
C VAL A 134 3.96 -5.57 4.97
N TYR A 135 3.39 -6.30 4.01
CA TYR A 135 3.86 -6.28 2.63
C TYR A 135 3.82 -4.87 2.03
N ASN A 136 2.70 -4.15 2.15
CA ASN A 136 2.58 -2.78 1.64
C ASN A 136 3.56 -1.81 2.29
N LEU A 137 3.80 -1.96 3.60
CA LEU A 137 4.78 -1.14 4.31
C LEU A 137 6.21 -1.42 3.81
N CYS A 138 6.60 -2.69 3.71
CA CYS A 138 7.92 -3.09 3.22
C CYS A 138 8.11 -2.74 1.74
N ASP A 139 7.08 -2.94 0.91
CA ASP A 139 7.12 -2.60 -0.51
C ASP A 139 7.34 -1.10 -0.73
N ASN A 140 6.64 -0.26 0.00
CA ASN A 140 6.85 1.19 0.01
C ASN A 140 8.26 1.56 0.50
N ALA A 141 8.72 0.95 1.60
CA ALA A 141 10.03 1.19 2.17
C ALA A 141 11.18 0.84 1.21
N ILE A 142 11.01 -0.19 0.38
CA ILE A 142 11.96 -0.54 -0.70
C ILE A 142 11.85 0.44 -1.86
N GLN A 143 10.62 0.76 -2.27
CA GLN A 143 10.34 1.58 -3.46
C GLN A 143 10.81 3.02 -3.32
N TYR A 144 10.69 3.61 -2.13
CA TYR A 144 11.06 4.99 -1.83
C TYR A 144 12.40 5.10 -1.11
N ASN A 145 13.20 4.03 -1.12
CA ASN A 145 14.53 4.03 -0.55
C ASN A 145 15.55 4.74 -1.45
N VAL A 146 16.72 4.99 -0.88
CA VAL A 146 17.90 5.46 -1.63
C VAL A 146 18.77 4.26 -2.03
N PRO A 147 19.58 4.36 -3.11
CA PRO A 147 20.53 3.31 -3.46
C PRO A 147 21.48 2.97 -2.30
N GLY A 148 21.61 1.68 -1.98
CA GLY A 148 22.41 1.21 -0.83
C GLY A 148 21.73 1.41 0.53
N GLY A 149 20.47 1.81 0.56
CA GLY A 149 19.70 1.97 1.78
C GLY A 149 19.22 0.65 2.39
N SER A 150 18.45 0.76 3.47
CA SER A 150 17.97 -0.41 4.22
C SER A 150 16.53 -0.27 4.66
N VAL A 151 15.88 -1.41 4.85
CA VAL A 151 14.56 -1.55 5.48
C VAL A 151 14.72 -2.48 6.69
N ARG A 152 14.31 -2.01 7.85
CA ARG A 152 14.32 -2.80 9.09
C ARG A 152 12.89 -3.02 9.56
N VAL A 153 12.50 -4.28 9.69
CA VAL A 153 11.23 -4.68 10.30
C VAL A 153 11.51 -5.17 11.70
N THR A 154 10.92 -4.51 12.70
CA THR A 154 11.10 -4.85 14.11
C THR A 154 9.75 -5.26 14.71
N VAL A 155 9.68 -6.45 15.31
CA VAL A 155 8.50 -6.92 16.05
C VAL A 155 8.77 -6.83 17.54
N THR A 156 7.88 -6.14 18.26
CA THR A 156 8.03 -5.88 19.69
C THR A 156 6.79 -6.29 20.46
N ASP A 157 7.00 -6.99 21.57
CA ASP A 157 5.93 -7.32 22.51
C ASP A 157 5.60 -6.10 23.39
N ARG A 158 4.34 -5.68 23.37
CA ARG A 158 3.81 -4.58 24.21
C ARG A 158 2.80 -5.08 25.24
N GLY A 159 2.93 -6.32 25.73
CA GLY A 159 1.99 -6.93 26.67
C GLY A 159 0.75 -7.43 25.99
N ASP A 160 -0.34 -6.65 25.99
CA ASP A 160 -1.62 -7.02 25.36
C ASP A 160 -1.65 -6.80 23.85
N SER A 161 -0.60 -6.26 23.27
CA SER A 161 -0.48 -5.99 21.84
C SER A 161 0.89 -6.36 21.29
N ALA A 162 0.99 -6.53 19.98
CA ALA A 162 2.23 -6.65 19.22
C ALA A 162 2.41 -5.39 18.38
N ALA A 163 3.62 -4.82 18.39
CA ALA A 163 3.98 -3.72 17.52
C ALA A 163 4.89 -4.22 16.40
N ILE A 164 4.57 -3.86 15.15
CA ILE A 164 5.38 -4.12 13.96
C ILE A 164 5.82 -2.76 13.44
N SER A 165 7.10 -2.48 13.49
CA SER A 165 7.70 -1.25 12.98
C SER A 165 8.48 -1.53 11.71
N VAL A 166 8.20 -0.79 10.64
CA VAL A 166 8.95 -0.82 9.39
C VAL A 166 9.66 0.52 9.24
N ALA A 167 10.97 0.50 9.34
CA ALA A 167 11.84 1.67 9.24
C ALA A 167 12.69 1.59 7.97
N ASP A 168 12.71 2.65 7.18
CA ASP A 168 13.54 2.78 5.99
C ASP A 168 14.51 3.96 6.10
N THR A 169 15.56 3.94 5.29
CA THR A 169 16.55 5.01 5.15
C THR A 169 16.32 5.85 3.89
N GLY A 170 15.09 5.87 3.38
CA GLY A 170 14.71 6.46 2.12
C GLY A 170 14.58 7.98 2.12
N ILE A 171 13.85 8.49 1.14
CA ILE A 171 13.69 9.94 0.91
C ILE A 171 12.92 10.66 2.01
N GLY A 172 12.18 9.92 2.85
CA GLY A 172 11.30 10.50 3.87
C GLY A 172 10.07 11.21 3.29
N ILE A 173 9.22 11.71 4.17
CA ILE A 173 7.95 12.37 3.85
C ILE A 173 7.92 13.75 4.50
N ALA A 174 7.69 14.80 3.70
CA ALA A 174 7.56 16.16 4.21
C ALA A 174 6.32 16.31 5.13
N PRO A 175 6.39 17.14 6.19
CA PRO A 175 5.34 17.24 7.21
C PRO A 175 3.93 17.50 6.63
N GLU A 176 3.82 18.32 5.59
CA GLU A 176 2.56 18.66 4.92
C GLU A 176 1.86 17.47 4.25
N HIS A 177 2.59 16.36 3.99
CA HIS A 177 2.06 15.15 3.38
C HIS A 177 1.74 14.04 4.37
N GLN A 178 2.34 14.06 5.58
CA GLN A 178 2.29 12.96 6.54
C GLN A 178 0.86 12.59 6.99
N SER A 179 -0.01 13.58 7.17
CA SER A 179 -1.41 13.35 7.54
C SER A 179 -2.22 12.73 6.38
N ARG A 180 -1.75 12.92 5.14
CA ARG A 180 -2.49 12.58 3.92
C ARG A 180 -2.05 11.28 3.24
N VAL A 181 -0.86 10.76 3.55
CA VAL A 181 -0.32 9.56 2.88
C VAL A 181 -1.19 8.31 3.06
N PHE A 182 -2.09 8.30 4.05
CA PHE A 182 -3.08 7.24 4.27
C PHE A 182 -4.44 7.49 3.61
N GLU A 183 -4.60 8.61 2.88
CA GLU A 183 -5.79 8.87 2.05
C GLU A 183 -5.75 8.01 0.79
N ARG A 184 -6.92 7.60 0.30
CA ARG A 184 -7.04 6.81 -0.93
C ARG A 184 -6.58 7.61 -2.14
N PHE A 185 -5.74 7.01 -3.01
CA PHE A 185 -5.15 7.62 -4.21
C PHE A 185 -4.22 8.80 -3.95
N TYR A 186 -3.90 9.09 -2.68
CA TYR A 186 -2.96 10.16 -2.38
C TYR A 186 -1.53 9.77 -2.76
N ARG A 187 -0.82 10.71 -3.37
CA ARG A 187 0.58 10.55 -3.79
C ARG A 187 1.27 11.92 -3.68
N VAL A 188 2.45 11.96 -3.08
CA VAL A 188 3.25 13.18 -2.92
C VAL A 188 3.68 13.72 -4.29
N ASP A 189 4.12 12.82 -5.19
CA ASP A 189 4.50 13.17 -6.56
C ASP A 189 3.83 12.22 -7.55
N LYS A 190 2.94 12.76 -8.39
CA LYS A 190 2.22 12.01 -9.42
C LYS A 190 3.11 11.62 -10.61
N SER A 191 4.23 12.31 -10.85
CA SER A 191 5.11 12.07 -11.98
C SER A 191 6.10 10.94 -11.73
N HIS A 192 6.81 10.97 -10.63
CA HIS A 192 7.77 9.93 -10.25
C HIS A 192 7.10 8.59 -9.92
N SER A 193 5.95 8.65 -9.28
CA SER A 193 5.21 7.46 -8.86
C SER A 193 4.47 6.76 -10.01
N LYS A 194 4.28 7.38 -11.19
CA LYS A 194 3.83 6.68 -12.40
C LYS A 194 4.90 5.72 -12.94
N ALA A 195 6.16 6.09 -12.86
CA ALA A 195 7.27 5.22 -13.28
C ALA A 195 7.44 3.99 -12.37
N SER A 196 7.12 4.11 -11.09
CA SER A 196 7.24 3.05 -10.08
C SER A 196 6.00 2.16 -9.93
N GLY A 197 4.90 2.43 -10.66
CA GLY A 197 3.72 1.56 -10.73
C GLY A 197 2.80 1.58 -9.51
N GLY A 198 3.01 2.44 -8.52
CA GLY A 198 2.17 2.51 -7.32
C GLY A 198 0.72 2.91 -7.63
N THR A 199 -0.26 2.28 -6.96
CA THR A 199 -1.70 2.55 -7.10
C THR A 199 -2.18 3.74 -6.26
N GLY A 200 -1.42 4.12 -5.22
CA GLY A 200 -1.85 5.09 -4.20
C GLY A 200 -2.89 4.54 -3.22
N LEU A 201 -3.12 3.22 -3.23
CA LEU A 201 -4.07 2.55 -2.34
C LEU A 201 -3.40 1.76 -1.23
N GLY A 202 -2.12 1.38 -1.36
CA GLY A 202 -1.42 0.51 -0.41
C GLY A 202 -1.49 0.99 1.03
N LEU A 203 -1.15 2.26 1.33
CA LEU A 203 -1.21 2.79 2.70
C LEU A 203 -2.65 2.98 3.21
N SER A 204 -3.61 3.22 2.33
CA SER A 204 -5.02 3.25 2.73
C SER A 204 -5.53 1.84 3.08
N ILE A 205 -5.08 0.80 2.37
CA ILE A 205 -5.35 -0.61 2.73
C ILE A 205 -4.75 -0.92 4.11
N VAL A 206 -3.50 -0.52 4.37
CA VAL A 206 -2.87 -0.64 5.70
C VAL A 206 -3.76 -0.03 6.78
N LYS A 207 -4.20 1.22 6.60
CA LYS A 207 -5.07 1.92 7.57
C LYS A 207 -6.36 1.15 7.85
N HIS A 208 -7.04 0.65 6.81
CA HIS A 208 -8.29 -0.09 6.97
C HIS A 208 -8.07 -1.46 7.62
N ALA A 209 -7.01 -2.19 7.22
CA ALA A 209 -6.66 -3.48 7.81
C ALA A 209 -6.29 -3.34 9.30
N VAL A 210 -5.54 -2.30 9.68
CA VAL A 210 -5.22 -2.00 11.08
C VAL A 210 -6.48 -1.65 11.87
N ALA A 211 -7.37 -0.82 11.32
CA ALA A 211 -8.65 -0.49 11.95
C ALA A 211 -9.54 -1.73 12.12
N TYR A 212 -9.57 -2.64 11.15
CA TYR A 212 -10.30 -3.93 11.25
C TYR A 212 -9.82 -4.79 12.42
N HIS A 213 -8.53 -4.71 12.75
CA HIS A 213 -7.92 -5.38 13.91
C HIS A 213 -7.99 -4.56 15.21
N HIS A 214 -8.70 -3.41 15.21
CA HIS A 214 -8.74 -2.46 16.34
C HIS A 214 -7.35 -2.01 16.80
N GLY A 215 -6.41 -1.97 15.87
CA GLY A 215 -5.03 -1.54 16.08
C GLY A 215 -4.84 -0.03 15.93
N THR A 216 -3.61 0.42 16.13
CA THR A 216 -3.18 1.80 15.90
C THR A 216 -2.06 1.86 14.87
N LEU A 217 -1.92 3.02 14.25
CA LEU A 217 -0.95 3.30 13.20
C LEU A 217 -0.24 4.62 13.51
N ASP A 218 1.07 4.57 13.65
CA ASP A 218 1.92 5.73 13.91
C ASP A 218 2.92 5.93 12.79
N LEU A 219 3.18 7.18 12.41
CA LEU A 219 4.12 7.58 11.36
C LEU A 219 5.12 8.58 11.91
N GLU A 220 6.40 8.26 11.76
CA GLU A 220 7.51 9.16 12.01
C GLU A 220 8.34 9.27 10.73
N SER A 221 8.50 10.47 10.20
CA SER A 221 9.27 10.67 8.96
C SER A 221 9.92 12.04 8.91
N GLN A 222 11.09 12.09 8.29
CA GLN A 222 11.82 13.32 8.05
C GLN A 222 12.45 13.28 6.66
N PRO A 223 12.27 14.33 5.83
CA PRO A 223 12.90 14.41 4.52
C PRO A 223 14.43 14.15 4.58
N GLY A 224 14.89 13.22 3.73
CA GLY A 224 16.29 12.81 3.66
C GLY A 224 16.78 11.91 4.79
N ARG A 225 15.91 11.49 5.73
CA ARG A 225 16.27 10.59 6.83
C ARG A 225 15.49 9.29 6.88
N GLY A 226 14.50 9.15 5.96
CA GLY A 226 13.66 7.97 5.88
C GLY A 226 12.34 8.09 6.62
N THR A 227 11.64 6.96 6.71
CA THR A 227 10.32 6.85 7.31
C THR A 227 10.26 5.64 8.23
N THR A 228 9.56 5.79 9.35
CA THR A 228 9.20 4.68 10.24
C THR A 228 7.68 4.66 10.38
N ILE A 229 7.06 3.54 10.03
CA ILE A 229 5.63 3.31 10.25
C ILE A 229 5.50 2.15 11.24
N THR A 230 4.79 2.40 12.34
CA THR A 230 4.53 1.41 13.38
C THR A 230 3.06 1.05 13.42
N VAL A 231 2.77 -0.23 13.28
CA VAL A 231 1.43 -0.82 13.43
C VAL A 231 1.38 -1.56 14.76
N THR A 232 0.41 -1.23 15.60
CA THR A 232 0.18 -1.94 16.86
C THR A 232 -1.14 -2.70 16.78
N ILE A 233 -1.10 -4.03 16.97
CA ILE A 233 -2.25 -4.92 16.87
C ILE A 233 -2.50 -5.57 18.23
N PRO A 234 -3.74 -5.56 18.79
CA PRO A 234 -4.10 -6.33 19.96
C PRO A 234 -3.82 -7.82 19.76
N LYS A 235 -3.31 -8.50 20.79
CA LYS A 235 -3.01 -9.95 20.69
C LYS A 235 -4.25 -10.82 20.65
N LYS A 236 -5.35 -10.32 21.21
CA LYS A 236 -6.64 -11.02 21.24
C LYS A 236 -7.67 -10.26 20.43
N LYS A 237 -8.59 -11.00 19.83
CA LYS A 237 -9.76 -10.40 19.21
C LYS A 237 -10.56 -9.63 20.27
N PRO A 238 -10.97 -8.36 20.01
CA PRO A 238 -11.78 -7.57 20.93
C PRO A 238 -13.17 -8.14 21.14
#